data_3cf9c9589c0b2a1ff3a1ef6cc3351e3e
#
_entry.id   3cf9c9589c0b2a1ff3a1ef6cc3351e3e
#
_cell.length_a   1.000
_cell.length_b   1.000
_cell.length_c   1.000
_cell.angle_alpha   90.00
_cell.angle_beta   90.00
_cell.angle_gamma   90.00
#
_symmetry.space_group_name_H-M   'P 1'
#
loop_
_entity.id
_entity.type
_entity.pdbx_description
1 polymer ?
#
loop_
_entity_poly.entity_id
_entity_poly.type
_entity_poly.pdbx_seq_one_letter_code
_entity_poly.pdbx_strand_id
1 'polypeptide(L)'
;MIMLRRFALLLLLLATALPLPAVQPDEVLADPALESRARDLSRELRCPVCQGENIDDSGAAVARDLRLLVRERLMAGDTDSQVLDYIAARYGEYVLFSPRGHGANLILYATGPVVLLIALGGVLIWFRRRTAAQPAPLSTEEEARLRRIMAGPDADAPRSPR
;
A
#
# COMPACT_ATOMS: atom_id res chain seq x y z
N MET A 1 -25.12 36.57 15.71
CA MET A 1 -26.24 35.85 15.10
C MET A 1 -25.99 35.42 13.65
N ILE A 2 -25.39 36.23 12.78
CA ILE A 2 -25.14 35.92 11.37
C ILE A 2 -24.10 34.77 11.20
N MET A 3 -23.04 34.73 12.02
CA MET A 3 -22.04 33.63 12.00
C MET A 3 -22.63 32.29 12.41
N LEU A 4 -23.44 32.26 13.45
CA LEU A 4 -24.08 31.01 13.94
C LEU A 4 -25.05 30.46 12.87
N ARG A 5 -25.77 31.32 12.19
CA ARG A 5 -26.67 30.95 11.09
C ARG A 5 -25.93 30.42 9.87
N ARG A 6 -24.78 31.01 9.52
CA ARG A 6 -23.91 30.50 8.44
C ARG A 6 -23.29 29.17 8.78
N PHE A 7 -22.87 28.99 10.04
CA PHE A 7 -22.31 27.71 10.52
C PHE A 7 -23.37 26.60 10.54
N ALA A 8 -24.61 26.92 10.97
CA ALA A 8 -25.72 25.98 10.93
C ALA A 8 -26.10 25.58 9.50
N LEU A 9 -26.07 26.50 8.53
CA LEU A 9 -26.31 26.22 7.12
C LEU A 9 -25.20 25.34 6.52
N LEU A 10 -23.94 25.58 6.86
CA LEU A 10 -22.81 24.73 6.44
C LEU A 10 -22.93 23.31 7.01
N LEU A 11 -23.29 23.17 8.28
CA LEU A 11 -23.53 21.86 8.90
C LEU A 11 -24.72 21.14 8.25
N LEU A 12 -25.79 21.86 7.93
CA LEU A 12 -26.94 21.29 7.25
C LEU A 12 -26.58 20.80 5.83
N LEU A 13 -25.77 21.58 5.10
CA LEU A 13 -25.28 21.19 3.76
C LEU A 13 -24.35 19.98 3.83
N LEU A 14 -23.51 19.89 4.85
CA LEU A 14 -22.61 18.74 5.06
C LEU A 14 -23.39 17.48 5.44
N ALA A 15 -24.50 17.63 6.18
CA ALA A 15 -25.35 16.51 6.58
C ALA A 15 -26.16 15.90 5.43
N THR A 16 -26.36 16.66 4.31
CA THR A 16 -27.07 16.17 3.13
C THR A 16 -26.18 15.41 2.13
N ALA A 17 -24.86 15.37 2.34
CA ALA A 17 -23.91 14.61 1.51
C ALA A 17 -23.85 13.13 1.90
N LEU A 18 -25.02 12.47 2.04
CA LEU A 18 -25.07 11.02 2.22
C LEU A 18 -24.72 10.34 0.89
N PRO A 19 -23.80 9.36 0.87
CA PRO A 19 -23.54 8.59 -0.33
C PRO A 19 -24.83 7.86 -0.73
N LEU A 20 -25.32 8.14 -1.93
CA LEU A 20 -26.42 7.40 -2.53
C LEU A 20 -25.90 6.03 -2.95
N PRO A 21 -26.51 4.92 -2.52
CA PRO A 21 -26.11 3.60 -2.97
C PRO A 21 -26.28 3.47 -4.49
N ALA A 22 -25.24 3.00 -5.18
CA ALA A 22 -25.28 2.78 -6.63
C ALA A 22 -26.10 1.53 -7.00
N VAL A 23 -26.24 0.60 -6.06
CA VAL A 23 -27.05 -0.63 -6.22
C VAL A 23 -28.53 -0.29 -6.13
N GLN A 24 -29.29 -0.70 -7.14
CA GLN A 24 -30.72 -0.46 -7.22
C GLN A 24 -31.54 -1.55 -6.52
N PRO A 25 -32.75 -1.24 -5.99
CA PRO A 25 -33.56 -2.23 -5.29
C PRO A 25 -33.95 -3.46 -6.11
N ASP A 26 -34.03 -3.33 -7.43
CA ASP A 26 -34.36 -4.41 -8.37
C ASP A 26 -33.17 -5.35 -8.65
N GLU A 27 -31.97 -4.98 -8.23
CA GLU A 27 -30.77 -5.83 -8.33
C GLU A 27 -30.62 -6.78 -7.13
N VAL A 28 -31.21 -6.44 -5.98
CA VAL A 28 -30.97 -7.11 -4.70
C VAL A 28 -31.59 -8.52 -4.68
N LEU A 29 -30.79 -9.50 -4.27
CA LEU A 29 -31.26 -10.87 -4.12
C LEU A 29 -32.19 -11.02 -2.90
N ALA A 30 -33.17 -11.93 -3.00
CA ALA A 30 -34.10 -12.24 -1.91
C ALA A 30 -33.41 -12.93 -0.71
N ASP A 31 -32.32 -13.66 -0.94
CA ASP A 31 -31.49 -14.27 0.10
C ASP A 31 -30.43 -13.28 0.60
N PRO A 32 -30.52 -12.83 1.87
CA PRO A 32 -29.56 -11.85 2.41
C PRO A 32 -28.12 -12.37 2.48
N ALA A 33 -27.91 -13.69 2.61
CA ALA A 33 -26.57 -14.27 2.66
C ALA A 33 -25.90 -14.23 1.28
N LEU A 34 -26.66 -14.57 0.23
CA LEU A 34 -26.17 -14.45 -1.15
C LEU A 34 -25.95 -12.98 -1.55
N GLU A 35 -26.82 -12.07 -1.13
CA GLU A 35 -26.67 -10.64 -1.40
C GLU A 35 -25.42 -10.07 -0.72
N SER A 36 -25.15 -10.45 0.52
CA SER A 36 -23.90 -10.04 1.20
C SER A 36 -22.66 -10.49 0.41
N ARG A 37 -22.63 -11.76 -0.03
CA ARG A 37 -21.55 -12.28 -0.86
C ARG A 37 -21.44 -11.55 -2.21
N ALA A 38 -22.57 -11.25 -2.84
CA ALA A 38 -22.60 -10.53 -4.10
C ALA A 38 -21.99 -9.13 -3.96
N ARG A 39 -22.29 -8.43 -2.86
CA ARG A 39 -21.70 -7.12 -2.56
C ARG A 39 -20.21 -7.19 -2.25
N ASP A 40 -19.78 -8.20 -1.49
CA ASP A 40 -18.35 -8.37 -1.18
C ASP A 40 -17.55 -8.61 -2.46
N LEU A 41 -18.02 -9.51 -3.36
CA LEU A 41 -17.40 -9.73 -4.66
C LEU A 41 -17.44 -8.50 -5.56
N SER A 42 -18.53 -7.72 -5.52
CA SER A 42 -18.65 -6.48 -6.31
C SER A 42 -17.63 -5.41 -5.88
N ARG A 43 -17.21 -5.40 -4.63
CA ARG A 43 -16.13 -4.50 -4.14
C ARG A 43 -14.74 -4.95 -4.59
N GLU A 44 -14.56 -6.24 -4.92
CA GLU A 44 -13.31 -6.77 -5.45
C GLU A 44 -13.16 -6.55 -6.96
N LEU A 45 -14.23 -6.09 -7.64
CA LEU A 45 -14.28 -5.91 -9.08
C LEU A 45 -14.24 -4.43 -9.47
N ARG A 46 -13.33 -4.08 -10.38
CA ARG A 46 -13.24 -2.72 -10.96
C ARG A 46 -14.28 -2.53 -12.05
N CYS A 47 -14.86 -1.34 -12.08
CA CYS A 47 -15.64 -0.89 -13.22
C CYS A 47 -14.69 -0.56 -14.39
N PRO A 48 -14.81 -1.21 -15.55
CA PRO A 48 -13.85 -1.03 -16.66
C PRO A 48 -13.93 0.36 -17.32
N VAL A 49 -15.02 1.09 -17.16
CA VAL A 49 -15.26 2.41 -17.76
C VAL A 49 -15.24 3.56 -16.75
N CYS A 50 -15.02 3.24 -15.46
CA CYS A 50 -14.96 4.20 -14.37
C CYS A 50 -13.51 4.45 -13.97
N GLN A 51 -13.22 5.60 -13.34
CA GLN A 51 -11.86 6.00 -12.95
C GLN A 51 -11.32 5.23 -11.72
N GLY A 52 -11.45 3.89 -11.72
CA GLY A 52 -10.91 3.03 -10.65
C GLY A 52 -11.90 2.71 -9.53
N GLU A 53 -13.17 3.06 -9.68
CA GLU A 53 -14.23 2.65 -8.75
C GLU A 53 -14.51 1.15 -8.83
N ASN A 54 -14.97 0.56 -7.73
CA ASN A 54 -15.53 -0.78 -7.75
C ASN A 54 -16.94 -0.77 -8.34
N ILE A 55 -17.44 -1.95 -8.73
CA ILE A 55 -18.76 -2.04 -9.36
C ILE A 55 -19.91 -1.87 -8.34
N ASP A 56 -19.68 -2.03 -7.04
CA ASP A 56 -20.71 -1.85 -6.00
C ASP A 56 -21.06 -0.36 -5.80
N ASP A 57 -20.05 0.53 -5.96
CA ASP A 57 -20.19 1.98 -5.77
C ASP A 57 -20.45 2.73 -7.07
N SER A 58 -20.20 2.10 -8.23
CA SER A 58 -20.35 2.77 -9.53
C SER A 58 -21.77 2.75 -10.06
N GLY A 59 -22.27 3.92 -10.45
CA GLY A 59 -23.57 4.10 -11.13
C GLY A 59 -23.54 3.84 -12.64
N ALA A 60 -22.42 3.42 -13.24
CA ALA A 60 -22.32 3.15 -14.67
C ALA A 60 -23.15 1.94 -15.09
N ALA A 61 -23.71 1.95 -16.30
CA ALA A 61 -24.50 0.83 -16.83
C ALA A 61 -23.72 -0.49 -16.84
N VAL A 62 -22.42 -0.44 -17.24
CA VAL A 62 -21.54 -1.62 -17.23
C VAL A 62 -21.31 -2.16 -15.81
N ALA A 63 -21.22 -1.28 -14.79
CA ALA A 63 -21.11 -1.73 -13.41
C ALA A 63 -22.37 -2.48 -12.96
N ARG A 64 -23.54 -1.98 -13.36
CA ARG A 64 -24.82 -2.66 -13.12
C ARG A 64 -24.86 -4.04 -13.78
N ASP A 65 -24.48 -4.13 -15.05
CA ASP A 65 -24.46 -5.41 -15.79
C ASP A 65 -23.53 -6.43 -15.09
N LEU A 66 -22.36 -5.97 -14.62
CA LEU A 66 -21.43 -6.80 -13.86
C LEU A 66 -22.01 -7.24 -12.51
N ARG A 67 -22.68 -6.35 -11.78
CA ARG A 67 -23.35 -6.70 -10.52
C ARG A 67 -24.45 -7.75 -10.70
N LEU A 68 -25.23 -7.64 -11.78
CA LEU A 68 -26.25 -8.64 -12.14
C LEU A 68 -25.61 -9.97 -12.51
N LEU A 69 -24.51 -9.96 -13.25
CA LEU A 69 -23.76 -11.15 -13.62
C LEU A 69 -23.17 -11.87 -12.38
N VAL A 70 -22.63 -11.13 -11.41
CA VAL A 70 -22.15 -11.70 -10.12
C VAL A 70 -23.30 -12.44 -9.43
N ARG A 71 -24.49 -11.82 -9.33
CA ARG A 71 -25.67 -12.40 -8.69
C ARG A 71 -26.18 -13.63 -9.42
N GLU A 72 -26.20 -13.58 -10.75
CA GLU A 72 -26.58 -14.73 -11.60
C GLU A 72 -25.68 -15.94 -11.34
N ARG A 73 -24.37 -15.73 -11.30
CA ARG A 73 -23.39 -16.80 -11.05
C ARG A 73 -23.50 -17.38 -9.64
N LEU A 74 -23.72 -16.52 -8.64
CA LEU A 74 -23.95 -16.97 -7.26
C LEU A 74 -25.24 -17.79 -7.12
N MET A 75 -26.33 -17.40 -7.81
CA MET A 75 -27.57 -18.16 -7.83
C MET A 75 -27.41 -19.50 -8.56
N ALA A 76 -26.50 -19.58 -9.55
CA ALA A 76 -26.14 -20.82 -10.21
C ALA A 76 -25.34 -21.80 -9.31
N GLY A 77 -24.92 -21.35 -8.12
CA GLY A 77 -24.18 -22.15 -7.14
C GLY A 77 -22.69 -22.08 -7.25
N ASP A 78 -22.13 -21.12 -8.00
CA ASP A 78 -20.69 -20.92 -8.12
C ASP A 78 -20.06 -20.48 -6.79
N THR A 79 -18.83 -20.89 -6.59
CA THR A 79 -17.99 -20.37 -5.51
C THR A 79 -17.48 -18.97 -5.86
N ASP A 80 -17.07 -18.18 -4.85
CA ASP A 80 -16.57 -16.83 -5.03
C ASP A 80 -15.40 -16.77 -6.04
N SER A 81 -14.48 -17.73 -5.96
CA SER A 81 -13.37 -17.84 -6.91
C SER A 81 -13.84 -18.12 -8.34
N GLN A 82 -14.85 -18.98 -8.52
CA GLN A 82 -15.41 -19.30 -9.83
C GLN A 82 -16.12 -18.09 -10.45
N VAL A 83 -16.83 -17.29 -9.65
CA VAL A 83 -17.46 -16.05 -10.11
C VAL A 83 -16.39 -15.07 -10.60
N LEU A 84 -15.35 -14.84 -9.82
CA LEU A 84 -14.24 -13.93 -10.20
C LEU A 84 -13.50 -14.47 -11.43
N ASP A 85 -13.27 -15.80 -11.54
CA ASP A 85 -12.66 -16.43 -12.70
C ASP A 85 -13.47 -16.20 -13.96
N TYR A 86 -14.78 -16.40 -13.88
CA TYR A 86 -15.68 -16.21 -15.00
C TYR A 86 -15.66 -14.76 -15.52
N ILE A 87 -15.70 -13.79 -14.60
CA ILE A 87 -15.68 -12.37 -14.95
C ILE A 87 -14.32 -11.97 -15.52
N ALA A 88 -13.21 -12.42 -14.91
CA ALA A 88 -11.87 -12.15 -15.41
C ALA A 88 -11.60 -12.76 -16.78
N ALA A 89 -12.11 -13.96 -17.07
CA ALA A 89 -12.00 -14.58 -18.39
C ALA A 89 -12.73 -13.78 -19.48
N ARG A 90 -13.82 -13.09 -19.13
CA ARG A 90 -14.64 -12.33 -20.10
C ARG A 90 -14.19 -10.88 -20.28
N TYR A 91 -13.75 -10.23 -19.19
CA TYR A 91 -13.41 -8.80 -19.17
C TYR A 91 -11.90 -8.53 -18.99
N GLY A 92 -11.12 -9.59 -18.80
CA GLY A 92 -9.68 -9.51 -18.56
C GLY A 92 -9.33 -9.38 -17.08
N GLU A 93 -8.06 -9.69 -16.74
CA GLU A 93 -7.54 -9.61 -15.35
C GLU A 93 -7.59 -8.19 -14.76
N TYR A 94 -7.69 -7.16 -15.59
CA TYR A 94 -7.79 -5.76 -15.14
C TYR A 94 -9.04 -5.50 -14.28
N VAL A 95 -10.11 -6.29 -14.46
CA VAL A 95 -11.35 -6.15 -13.70
C VAL A 95 -11.16 -6.51 -12.21
N LEU A 96 -10.10 -7.23 -11.87
CA LEU A 96 -9.78 -7.59 -10.49
C LEU A 96 -8.95 -6.49 -9.82
N PHE A 97 -9.32 -6.08 -8.59
CA PHE A 97 -8.47 -5.21 -7.78
C PHE A 97 -7.21 -5.92 -7.30
N SER A 98 -7.33 -7.19 -6.96
CA SER A 98 -6.22 -8.02 -6.49
C SER A 98 -5.83 -9.02 -7.58
N PRO A 99 -4.67 -8.85 -8.24
CA PRO A 99 -4.16 -9.83 -9.18
C PRO A 99 -4.02 -11.19 -8.51
N ARG A 100 -4.36 -12.26 -9.22
CA ARG A 100 -4.29 -13.61 -8.66
C ARG A 100 -2.84 -14.05 -8.48
N GLY A 101 -2.59 -14.81 -7.41
CA GLY A 101 -1.26 -15.33 -7.06
C GLY A 101 -0.77 -16.49 -7.93
N HIS A 102 -1.18 -16.58 -9.22
CA HIS A 102 -0.75 -17.63 -10.15
C HIS A 102 -0.33 -17.06 -11.51
N GLY A 103 0.37 -17.86 -12.30
CA GLY A 103 0.90 -17.43 -13.60
C GLY A 103 1.93 -16.31 -13.47
N ALA A 104 1.89 -15.33 -14.36
CA ALA A 104 2.80 -14.19 -14.40
C ALA A 104 2.68 -13.28 -13.16
N ASN A 105 1.53 -13.28 -12.49
CA ASN A 105 1.29 -12.45 -11.29
C ASN A 105 2.12 -12.92 -10.09
N LEU A 106 2.59 -14.17 -10.06
CA LEU A 106 3.47 -14.69 -9.00
C LEU A 106 4.79 -13.90 -8.95
N ILE A 107 5.29 -13.45 -10.11
CA ILE A 107 6.50 -12.62 -10.18
C ILE A 107 6.28 -11.30 -9.43
N LEU A 108 5.10 -10.69 -9.57
CA LEU A 108 4.75 -9.44 -8.87
C LEU A 108 4.81 -9.62 -7.35
N TYR A 109 4.23 -10.70 -6.83
CA TYR A 109 4.25 -10.99 -5.39
C TYR A 109 5.62 -11.40 -4.87
N ALA A 110 6.43 -12.09 -5.70
CA ALA A 110 7.79 -12.52 -5.33
C ALA A 110 8.79 -11.35 -5.35
N THR A 111 8.56 -10.32 -6.15
CA THR A 111 9.50 -9.20 -6.32
C THR A 111 9.80 -8.49 -4.98
N GLY A 112 8.79 -8.22 -4.16
CA GLY A 112 8.96 -7.56 -2.86
C GLY A 112 9.91 -8.30 -1.92
N PRO A 113 9.63 -9.58 -1.58
CA PRO A 113 10.52 -10.38 -0.74
C PRO A 113 11.93 -10.55 -1.32
N VAL A 114 12.06 -10.74 -2.63
CA VAL A 114 13.37 -10.91 -3.29
C VAL A 114 14.21 -9.64 -3.18
N VAL A 115 13.65 -8.47 -3.47
CA VAL A 115 14.34 -7.17 -3.33
C VAL A 115 14.74 -6.93 -1.87
N LEU A 116 13.86 -7.25 -0.92
CA LEU A 116 14.16 -7.13 0.51
C LEU A 116 15.34 -8.00 0.92
N LEU A 117 15.39 -9.26 0.48
CA LEU A 117 16.48 -10.18 0.78
C LEU A 117 17.81 -9.72 0.17
N ILE A 118 17.80 -9.20 -1.07
CA ILE A 118 18.99 -8.64 -1.73
C ILE A 118 19.48 -7.41 -0.96
N ALA A 119 18.58 -6.50 -0.59
CA ALA A 119 18.93 -5.30 0.17
C ALA A 119 19.50 -5.65 1.55
N LEU A 120 18.86 -6.57 2.26
CA LEU A 120 19.34 -7.04 3.58
C LEU A 120 20.71 -7.71 3.47
N GLY A 121 20.91 -8.57 2.47
CA GLY A 121 22.20 -9.21 2.17
C GLY A 121 23.29 -8.17 1.87
N GLY A 122 22.98 -7.16 1.07
CA GLY A 122 23.90 -6.06 0.76
C GLY A 122 24.31 -5.28 2.00
N VAL A 123 23.34 -4.93 2.86
CA VAL A 123 23.59 -4.25 4.13
C VAL A 123 24.46 -5.10 5.06
N LEU A 124 24.15 -6.38 5.21
CA LEU A 124 24.95 -7.31 6.05
C LEU A 124 26.39 -7.44 5.55
N ILE A 125 26.59 -7.56 4.24
CA ILE A 125 27.93 -7.64 3.64
C ILE A 125 28.69 -6.32 3.87
N TRP A 126 27.99 -5.17 3.70
CA TRP A 126 28.60 -3.87 3.93
C TRP A 126 29.03 -3.66 5.40
N PHE A 127 28.17 -4.04 6.36
CA PHE A 127 28.51 -4.01 7.78
C PHE A 127 29.71 -4.92 8.10
N ARG A 128 29.69 -6.16 7.59
CA ARG A 128 30.82 -7.09 7.78
C ARG A 128 32.14 -6.55 7.23
N ARG A 129 32.10 -5.92 6.04
CA ARG A 129 33.30 -5.29 5.45
C ARG A 129 33.77 -4.08 6.23
N ARG A 130 32.86 -3.26 6.77
CA ARG A 130 33.21 -2.12 7.63
C ARG A 130 33.84 -2.57 8.96
N THR A 131 33.33 -3.63 9.58
CA THR A 131 33.86 -4.15 10.84
C THR A 131 35.21 -4.85 10.62
N ALA A 132 35.45 -5.43 9.45
CA ALA A 132 36.74 -6.04 9.11
C ALA A 132 37.81 -5.00 8.72
N ALA A 133 37.43 -3.80 8.30
CA ALA A 133 38.35 -2.68 8.08
C ALA A 133 38.60 -1.97 9.41
N GLN A 134 39.27 -2.63 10.36
CA GLN A 134 39.84 -1.93 11.50
C GLN A 134 40.83 -0.89 10.97
N PRO A 135 40.75 0.37 11.42
CA PRO A 135 41.76 1.34 11.07
C PRO A 135 43.13 0.81 11.48
N ALA A 136 44.08 0.84 10.56
CA ALA A 136 45.45 0.45 10.87
C ALA A 136 45.91 1.19 12.13
N PRO A 137 46.58 0.50 13.07
CA PRO A 137 47.11 1.19 14.25
C PRO A 137 47.98 2.35 13.79
N LEU A 138 47.84 3.50 14.44
CA LEU A 138 48.61 4.70 14.15
C LEU A 138 50.09 4.36 14.16
N SER A 139 50.85 4.84 13.18
CA SER A 139 52.31 4.71 13.20
C SER A 139 52.87 5.48 14.40
N THR A 140 54.02 5.06 14.87
CA THR A 140 54.70 5.73 15.99
C THR A 140 54.94 7.24 15.75
N GLU A 141 55.08 7.63 14.49
CA GLU A 141 55.21 9.02 14.07
C GLU A 141 53.91 9.81 14.15
N GLU A 142 52.80 9.17 13.75
CA GLU A 142 51.44 9.74 13.86
C GLU A 142 50.99 9.87 15.32
N GLU A 143 51.32 8.89 16.16
CA GLU A 143 51.09 9.00 17.61
C GLU A 143 51.87 10.11 18.26
N ALA A 144 53.14 10.30 17.87
CA ALA A 144 53.96 11.40 18.38
C ALA A 144 53.43 12.75 17.92
N ARG A 145 52.92 12.84 16.71
CA ARG A 145 52.29 14.06 16.18
C ARG A 145 50.98 14.35 16.90
N LEU A 146 50.14 13.34 17.14
CA LEU A 146 48.89 13.47 17.88
C LEU A 146 49.14 13.94 19.32
N ARG A 147 50.13 13.37 20.01
CA ARG A 147 50.53 13.82 21.37
C ARG A 147 50.98 15.27 21.40
N ARG A 148 51.73 15.72 20.39
CA ARG A 148 52.15 17.16 20.28
C ARG A 148 50.94 18.08 20.11
N ILE A 149 49.98 17.68 19.28
CA ILE A 149 48.77 18.49 19.06
C ILE A 149 47.91 18.51 20.32
N MET A 150 47.75 17.40 21.02
CA MET A 150 46.97 17.31 22.25
C MET A 150 47.64 18.00 23.45
N ALA A 151 48.98 18.12 23.49
CA ALA A 151 49.70 18.84 24.54
C ALA A 151 49.52 20.37 24.50
N GLY A 152 49.00 20.89 23.37
CA GLY A 152 48.77 22.33 23.20
C GLY A 152 50.07 23.15 23.04
N PRO A 153 49.96 24.44 22.60
CA PRO A 153 51.11 25.30 22.37
C PRO A 153 51.84 25.70 23.65
N ASP A 154 51.27 25.50 24.85
CA ASP A 154 51.86 25.91 26.15
C ASP A 154 52.68 24.81 26.83
N ALA A 155 52.79 23.60 26.24
CA ALA A 155 53.55 22.51 26.85
C ALA A 155 55.07 22.72 26.81
N ASP A 156 55.59 23.58 25.92
CA ASP A 156 57.01 23.91 25.76
C ASP A 156 57.38 25.30 26.30
N ALA A 157 56.46 26.00 26.97
CA ALA A 157 56.82 27.30 27.60
C ALA A 157 57.74 27.07 28.80
N PRO A 158 58.95 27.66 28.83
CA PRO A 158 59.83 27.50 29.95
C PRO A 158 59.21 28.14 31.21
N ARG A 159 58.97 27.31 32.24
CA ARG A 159 58.49 27.76 33.54
C ARG A 159 59.57 28.76 34.08
N SER A 160 59.27 30.04 34.05
CA SER A 160 60.12 31.05 34.67
C SER A 160 60.26 30.77 36.17
N PRO A 161 61.45 30.62 36.69
CA PRO A 161 61.67 30.47 38.13
C PRO A 161 61.33 31.76 38.87
N ARG A 162 60.52 31.63 39.91
CA ARG A 162 60.35 32.72 40.92
C ARG A 162 61.46 32.65 41.92
#